data_c3671ae395ffeac2b96f5103a966ab6f
#
_entry.id   c3671ae395ffeac2b96f5103a966ab6f
#
_cell.length_a   1.000
_cell.length_b   1.000
_cell.length_c   1.000
_cell.angle_alpha   90.00
_cell.angle_beta   90.00
_cell.angle_gamma   90.00
#
_symmetry.space_group_name_H-M   'P 1'
#
loop_
_entity.id
_entity.type
_entity.pdbx_description
1 polymer ?
#
loop_
_entity_poly.entity_id
_entity_poly.type
_entity_poly.pdbx_seq_one_letter_code
_entity_poly.pdbx_strand_id
1 'polypeptide(L)'
;REVMVRRTRTDIQTNEIYKKDLIEQNLNIPKINPVEELEYKLDDDLLKIFDRTISILMEDLKYYRYQILANLTQNGQKKYGEVQAGFFEKSALSLADIMKTMLVKRLESSFVAFKSTISKQCKNLEILISMFENGVVYIPAKHFNLFELLENDEDDFLAKVDYFLENEKMKAFDSKDFKDEYLEQLKTDLKILQELVKLWENIDSDPKLDKFKFILELHKTDKVVVFTESKQTALYLEEQLKEYKQVLTVHG
;
A
#
# COMPACT_ATOMS: atom_id res chain seq x y z
N ARG A 1 4.65 38.32 -8.52
CA ARG A 1 4.34 37.69 -7.20
C ARG A 1 2.93 37.16 -7.27
N GLU A 2 2.74 35.88 -7.38
CA GLU A 2 1.43 35.26 -7.22
C GLU A 2 1.04 35.37 -5.74
N VAL A 3 -0.10 35.95 -5.45
CA VAL A 3 -0.63 36.04 -4.09
C VAL A 3 -1.69 34.98 -3.94
N MET A 4 -1.41 33.97 -3.08
CA MET A 4 -2.41 32.95 -2.74
C MET A 4 -3.45 33.56 -1.78
N VAL A 5 -4.69 33.66 -2.21
CA VAL A 5 -5.81 34.07 -1.37
C VAL A 5 -6.46 32.82 -0.77
N ARG A 6 -6.27 32.61 0.53
CA ARG A 6 -6.96 31.55 1.28
C ARG A 6 -8.23 32.12 1.91
N ARG A 7 -9.37 31.46 1.67
CA ARG A 7 -10.63 31.74 2.35
C ARG A 7 -11.06 30.51 3.12
N THR A 8 -11.29 30.66 4.40
CA THR A 8 -11.82 29.59 5.25
C THR A 8 -13.35 29.65 5.25
N ARG A 9 -13.99 28.54 5.63
CA ARG A 9 -15.45 28.50 5.81
C ARG A 9 -15.91 29.52 6.86
N THR A 10 -15.15 29.72 7.93
CA THR A 10 -15.39 30.71 8.96
C THR A 10 -15.36 32.14 8.36
N ASP A 11 -14.37 32.45 7.51
CA ASP A 11 -14.28 33.75 6.85
C ASP A 11 -15.53 34.02 6.00
N ILE A 12 -16.00 33.02 5.25
CA ILE A 12 -17.19 33.14 4.41
C ILE A 12 -18.45 33.32 5.26
N GLN A 13 -18.56 32.68 6.41
CA GLN A 13 -19.73 32.79 7.30
C GLN A 13 -19.75 34.04 8.17
N THR A 14 -18.59 34.61 8.48
CA THR A 14 -18.50 35.75 9.40
C THR A 14 -18.38 37.09 8.68
N ASN A 15 -17.84 37.15 7.47
CA ASN A 15 -17.68 38.36 6.71
C ASN A 15 -19.00 38.80 6.05
N GLU A 16 -19.44 40.00 6.31
CA GLU A 16 -20.73 40.56 5.82
C GLU A 16 -20.84 40.58 4.29
N ILE A 17 -19.74 40.83 3.57
CA ILE A 17 -19.73 40.83 2.10
C ILE A 17 -20.03 39.43 1.56
N TYR A 18 -19.37 38.40 2.11
CA TYR A 18 -19.60 37.04 1.66
C TYR A 18 -20.96 36.49 2.08
N LYS A 19 -21.48 36.88 3.25
CA LYS A 19 -22.85 36.53 3.65
C LYS A 19 -23.89 37.07 2.68
N LYS A 20 -23.73 38.32 2.28
CA LYS A 20 -24.63 38.95 1.31
C LYS A 20 -24.59 38.20 -0.03
N ASP A 21 -23.40 37.87 -0.51
CA ASP A 21 -23.19 37.15 -1.75
C ASP A 21 -23.83 35.74 -1.71
N LEU A 22 -23.70 35.03 -0.58
CA LEU A 22 -24.36 33.74 -0.37
C LEU A 22 -25.88 33.82 -0.43
N ILE A 23 -26.45 34.86 0.18
CA ILE A 23 -27.91 35.11 0.19
C ILE A 23 -28.39 35.41 -1.22
N GLU A 24 -27.71 36.31 -1.95
CA GLU A 24 -28.03 36.67 -3.31
C GLU A 24 -28.00 35.51 -4.29
N GLN A 25 -27.04 34.55 -4.07
CA GLN A 25 -26.91 33.35 -4.87
C GLN A 25 -27.76 32.16 -4.38
N ASN A 26 -28.55 32.36 -3.33
CA ASN A 26 -29.34 31.29 -2.67
C ASN A 26 -28.48 30.05 -2.28
N LEU A 27 -27.24 30.33 -1.84
CA LEU A 27 -26.30 29.30 -1.41
C LEU A 27 -26.35 29.14 0.11
N ASN A 28 -26.45 27.90 0.55
CA ASN A 28 -26.41 27.55 1.97
C ASN A 28 -25.15 26.74 2.29
N ILE A 29 -24.38 27.20 3.27
CA ILE A 29 -23.21 26.45 3.73
C ILE A 29 -23.68 25.41 4.76
N PRO A 30 -23.56 24.11 4.47
CA PRO A 30 -24.03 23.06 5.37
C PRO A 30 -23.28 23.10 6.72
N LYS A 31 -23.99 22.84 7.79
CA LYS A 31 -23.41 22.70 9.12
C LYS A 31 -22.62 21.40 9.18
N ILE A 32 -21.40 21.45 9.70
CA ILE A 32 -20.60 20.25 9.97
C ILE A 32 -20.91 19.79 11.40
N ASN A 33 -21.36 18.56 11.53
CA ASN A 33 -21.47 17.90 12.83
C ASN A 33 -20.07 17.50 13.34
N PRO A 34 -19.92 17.25 14.65
CA PRO A 34 -18.70 16.65 15.18
C PRO A 34 -18.41 15.32 14.47
N VAL A 35 -17.12 14.99 14.36
CA VAL A 35 -16.67 13.69 13.85
C VAL A 35 -17.10 12.60 14.84
N GLU A 36 -17.69 11.55 14.34
CA GLU A 36 -18.01 10.36 15.10
C GLU A 36 -17.03 9.25 14.75
N GLU A 37 -16.49 8.61 15.76
CA GLU A 37 -15.62 7.45 15.61
C GLU A 37 -16.48 6.19 15.58
N LEU A 38 -16.26 5.35 14.57
CA LEU A 38 -17.04 4.14 14.35
C LEU A 38 -16.19 2.92 14.65
N GLU A 39 -16.42 2.33 15.80
CA GLU A 39 -15.72 1.12 16.23
C GLU A 39 -16.36 -0.14 15.64
N TYR A 40 -15.53 -1.10 15.26
CA TYR A 40 -15.88 -2.48 14.98
C TYR A 40 -15.01 -3.42 15.81
N LYS A 41 -15.50 -4.63 16.07
CA LYS A 41 -14.79 -5.60 16.90
C LYS A 41 -14.41 -6.81 16.07
N LEU A 42 -13.19 -7.29 16.26
CA LEU A 42 -12.75 -8.60 15.81
C LEU A 42 -13.19 -9.62 16.86
N ASP A 43 -13.60 -10.80 16.44
CA ASP A 43 -13.75 -11.93 17.34
C ASP A 43 -12.39 -12.43 17.83
N ASP A 44 -12.37 -13.27 18.86
CA ASP A 44 -11.13 -13.71 19.52
C ASP A 44 -10.18 -14.46 18.56
N ASP A 45 -10.71 -15.18 17.59
CA ASP A 45 -9.89 -15.96 16.66
C ASP A 45 -9.31 -15.06 15.56
N LEU A 46 -10.11 -14.15 15.02
CA LEU A 46 -9.65 -13.16 14.05
C LEU A 46 -8.64 -12.19 14.69
N LEU A 47 -8.84 -11.82 15.96
CA LEU A 47 -7.90 -10.99 16.70
C LEU A 47 -6.52 -11.68 16.83
N LYS A 48 -6.48 -12.97 17.17
CA LYS A 48 -5.22 -13.75 17.23
C LYS A 48 -4.52 -13.79 15.87
N ILE A 49 -5.29 -13.96 14.79
CA ILE A 49 -4.75 -13.95 13.42
C ILE A 49 -4.19 -12.57 13.08
N PHE A 50 -4.90 -11.52 13.44
CA PHE A 50 -4.46 -10.13 13.23
C PHE A 50 -3.16 -9.84 13.99
N ASP A 51 -3.09 -10.13 15.28
CA ASP A 51 -1.91 -9.93 16.12
C ASP A 51 -0.71 -10.75 15.60
N ARG A 52 -0.94 -12.02 15.23
CA ARG A 52 0.12 -12.85 14.61
C ARG A 52 0.60 -12.26 13.30
N THR A 53 -0.30 -11.72 12.49
CA THR A 53 0.05 -11.05 11.22
C THR A 53 0.94 -9.84 11.47
N ILE A 54 0.59 -8.98 12.41
CA ILE A 54 1.41 -7.81 12.77
C ILE A 54 2.82 -8.25 13.21
N SER A 55 2.92 -9.26 14.09
CA SER A 55 4.22 -9.81 14.51
C SER A 55 5.05 -10.30 13.32
N ILE A 56 4.45 -11.07 12.40
CA ILE A 56 5.13 -11.54 11.19
C ILE A 56 5.63 -10.37 10.34
N LEU A 57 4.78 -9.39 10.06
CA LEU A 57 5.12 -8.24 9.21
C LEU A 57 6.22 -7.37 9.82
N MET A 58 6.20 -7.18 11.13
CA MET A 58 7.12 -6.26 11.80
C MET A 58 8.43 -6.92 12.24
N GLU A 59 8.40 -8.19 12.61
CA GLU A 59 9.52 -8.87 13.28
C GLU A 59 10.14 -9.98 12.43
N ASP A 60 9.33 -10.86 11.83
CA ASP A 60 9.82 -12.06 11.16
C ASP A 60 10.26 -11.76 9.72
N LEU A 61 9.45 -11.07 8.92
CA LEU A 61 9.70 -10.74 7.52
C LEU A 61 10.80 -9.67 7.39
N LYS A 62 11.86 -9.96 6.64
CA LYS A 62 13.03 -9.07 6.51
C LYS A 62 13.02 -8.25 5.23
N TYR A 63 12.10 -8.54 4.30
CA TYR A 63 11.93 -7.80 3.04
C TYR A 63 13.21 -7.82 2.18
N TYR A 64 13.93 -8.93 2.16
CA TYR A 64 15.18 -9.08 1.41
C TYR A 64 15.03 -8.78 -0.08
N ARG A 65 13.85 -9.02 -0.66
CA ARG A 65 13.55 -8.67 -2.06
C ARG A 65 13.93 -7.21 -2.41
N TYR A 66 13.74 -6.29 -1.48
CA TYR A 66 14.02 -4.87 -1.69
C TYR A 66 15.49 -4.51 -1.46
N GLN A 67 16.31 -5.47 -1.05
CA GLN A 67 17.73 -5.30 -0.74
C GLN A 67 18.65 -5.88 -1.80
N ILE A 68 18.14 -6.14 -3.02
CA ILE A 68 18.84 -6.90 -4.06
C ILE A 68 20.21 -6.31 -4.41
N LEU A 69 20.33 -4.99 -4.65
CA LEU A 69 21.60 -4.35 -4.99
C LEU A 69 22.58 -4.27 -3.80
N ALA A 70 22.08 -4.23 -2.56
CA ALA A 70 22.89 -4.26 -1.35
C ALA A 70 23.53 -5.64 -1.10
N ASN A 71 23.02 -6.66 -1.78
CA ASN A 71 23.51 -8.03 -1.69
C ASN A 71 24.48 -8.41 -2.82
N LEU A 72 24.92 -7.47 -3.66
CA LEU A 72 26.04 -7.70 -4.58
C LEU A 72 27.35 -7.91 -3.80
N THR A 73 28.17 -8.86 -4.26
CA THR A 73 29.55 -9.03 -3.79
C THR A 73 30.41 -7.80 -4.20
N GLN A 74 31.57 -7.63 -3.58
CA GLN A 74 32.48 -6.56 -3.99
C GLN A 74 32.89 -6.65 -5.47
N ASN A 75 33.04 -7.87 -6.00
CA ASN A 75 33.34 -8.09 -7.42
C ASN A 75 32.13 -7.74 -8.30
N GLY A 76 30.93 -8.13 -7.89
CA GLY A 76 29.68 -7.75 -8.56
C GLY A 76 29.51 -6.24 -8.62
N GLN A 77 29.73 -5.54 -7.51
CA GLN A 77 29.67 -4.07 -7.46
C GLN A 77 30.64 -3.42 -8.45
N LYS A 78 31.91 -3.90 -8.54
CA LYS A 78 32.91 -3.39 -9.49
C LYS A 78 32.53 -3.70 -10.94
N LYS A 79 32.02 -4.90 -11.22
CA LYS A 79 31.65 -5.37 -12.57
C LYS A 79 30.53 -4.54 -13.19
N TYR A 80 29.53 -4.18 -12.40
CA TYR A 80 28.35 -3.47 -12.89
C TYR A 80 28.44 -1.95 -12.77
N GLY A 81 29.52 -1.42 -12.24
CA GLY A 81 29.92 -0.02 -12.14
C GLY A 81 28.80 0.94 -11.73
N GLU A 82 28.97 1.74 -10.71
CA GLU A 82 28.02 2.75 -10.21
C GLU A 82 27.24 2.39 -8.95
N VAL A 83 27.51 1.27 -8.32
CA VAL A 83 26.88 1.02 -7.03
C VAL A 83 27.66 1.76 -5.94
N GLN A 84 27.20 2.95 -5.56
CA GLN A 84 27.61 3.56 -4.29
C GLN A 84 27.02 2.71 -3.16
N ALA A 85 27.73 1.66 -2.77
CA ALA A 85 27.24 0.60 -1.89
C ALA A 85 26.51 1.13 -0.63
N GLY A 86 27.01 2.17 0.01
CA GLY A 86 26.40 2.75 1.19
C GLY A 86 25.08 3.49 0.97
N PHE A 87 24.84 4.02 -0.24
CA PHE A 87 23.58 4.68 -0.58
C PHE A 87 22.47 3.65 -0.83
N PHE A 88 22.78 2.58 -1.56
CA PHE A 88 21.82 1.51 -1.84
C PHE A 88 21.42 0.73 -0.59
N GLU A 89 22.35 0.48 0.32
CA GLU A 89 22.07 -0.21 1.58
C GLU A 89 21.10 0.59 2.45
N LYS A 90 21.34 1.88 2.63
CA LYS A 90 20.44 2.77 3.38
C LYS A 90 19.06 2.89 2.72
N SER A 91 19.03 3.04 1.39
CA SER A 91 17.77 3.14 0.62
C SER A 91 16.97 1.83 0.68
N ALA A 92 17.64 0.69 0.62
CA ALA A 92 17.01 -0.63 0.72
C ALA A 92 16.37 -0.87 2.10
N LEU A 93 17.07 -0.50 3.18
CA LEU A 93 16.53 -0.59 4.54
C LEU A 93 15.32 0.34 4.72
N SER A 94 15.42 1.58 4.25
CA SER A 94 14.29 2.52 4.29
C SER A 94 13.08 1.99 3.49
N LEU A 95 13.30 1.35 2.35
CA LEU A 95 12.24 0.75 1.54
C LEU A 95 11.58 -0.44 2.27
N ALA A 96 12.36 -1.27 2.94
CA ALA A 96 11.83 -2.36 3.76
C ALA A 96 10.91 -1.85 4.87
N ASP A 97 11.30 -0.77 5.57
CA ASP A 97 10.49 -0.18 6.64
C ASP A 97 9.20 0.49 6.12
N ILE A 98 9.27 1.12 4.94
CA ILE A 98 8.09 1.64 4.25
C ILE A 98 7.13 0.49 3.90
N MET A 99 7.65 -0.61 3.34
CA MET A 99 6.83 -1.76 2.98
C MET A 99 6.15 -2.41 4.19
N LYS A 100 6.82 -2.48 5.34
CA LYS A 100 6.18 -2.90 6.60
C LYS A 100 4.98 -2.04 6.94
N THR A 101 5.18 -0.74 6.98
CA THR A 101 4.12 0.23 7.30
C THR A 101 2.96 0.12 6.32
N MET A 102 3.24 0.01 5.02
CA MET A 102 2.21 -0.10 3.99
C MET A 102 1.39 -1.39 4.11
N LEU A 103 2.02 -2.52 4.41
CA LEU A 103 1.30 -3.78 4.60
C LEU A 103 0.39 -3.74 5.84
N VAL A 104 0.85 -3.12 6.93
CA VAL A 104 0.01 -2.91 8.12
C VAL A 104 -1.20 -2.02 7.78
N LYS A 105 -0.98 -0.87 7.15
CA LYS A 105 -2.07 0.01 6.69
C LYS A 105 -3.04 -0.71 5.73
N ARG A 106 -2.52 -1.57 4.86
CA ARG A 106 -3.32 -2.37 3.95
C ARG A 106 -4.22 -3.36 4.71
N LEU A 107 -3.67 -4.03 5.72
CA LEU A 107 -4.40 -4.92 6.62
C LEU A 107 -5.52 -4.16 7.37
N GLU A 108 -5.20 -2.98 7.90
CA GLU A 108 -6.16 -2.12 8.58
C GLU A 108 -7.25 -1.57 7.63
N SER A 109 -6.90 -1.33 6.37
CA SER A 109 -7.84 -0.81 5.37
C SER A 109 -8.86 -1.87 4.93
N SER A 110 -8.37 -3.05 4.49
CA SER A 110 -9.23 -4.13 3.98
C SER A 110 -8.49 -5.47 3.99
N PHE A 111 -9.12 -6.50 4.55
CA PHE A 111 -8.58 -7.86 4.54
C PHE A 111 -8.44 -8.41 3.12
N VAL A 112 -9.37 -8.10 2.22
CA VAL A 112 -9.33 -8.53 0.82
C VAL A 112 -8.14 -7.87 0.09
N ALA A 113 -7.94 -6.57 0.26
CA ALA A 113 -6.82 -5.85 -0.31
C ALA A 113 -5.48 -6.38 0.24
N PHE A 114 -5.41 -6.68 1.54
CA PHE A 114 -4.24 -7.29 2.17
C PHE A 114 -3.92 -8.68 1.60
N LYS A 115 -4.93 -9.59 1.54
CA LYS A 115 -4.79 -10.95 0.97
C LYS A 115 -4.27 -10.91 -0.47
N SER A 116 -4.83 -10.02 -1.29
CA SER A 116 -4.37 -9.82 -2.67
C SER A 116 -2.91 -9.36 -2.73
N THR A 117 -2.53 -8.41 -1.88
CA THR A 117 -1.16 -7.85 -1.84
C THR A 117 -0.13 -8.89 -1.42
N ILE A 118 -0.36 -9.64 -0.34
CA ILE A 118 0.59 -10.68 0.12
C ILE A 118 0.72 -11.81 -0.90
N SER A 119 -0.38 -12.22 -1.54
CA SER A 119 -0.35 -13.24 -2.60
C SER A 119 0.47 -12.79 -3.80
N LYS A 120 0.36 -11.51 -4.19
CA LYS A 120 1.17 -10.93 -5.26
C LYS A 120 2.65 -10.85 -4.88
N GLN A 121 2.95 -10.43 -3.64
CA GLN A 121 4.34 -10.41 -3.16
C GLN A 121 4.97 -11.81 -3.14
N CYS A 122 4.20 -12.83 -2.76
CA CYS A 122 4.64 -14.22 -2.79
C CYS A 122 5.05 -14.66 -4.21
N LYS A 123 4.17 -14.45 -5.20
CA LYS A 123 4.45 -14.76 -6.61
C LYS A 123 5.67 -14.04 -7.15
N ASN A 124 5.79 -12.74 -6.85
CA ASN A 124 6.91 -11.95 -7.32
C ASN A 124 8.25 -12.39 -6.70
N LEU A 125 8.21 -12.86 -5.45
CA LEU A 125 9.40 -13.40 -4.79
C LEU A 125 9.77 -14.77 -5.36
N GLU A 126 8.80 -15.62 -5.70
CA GLU A 126 9.00 -16.88 -6.42
C GLU A 126 9.70 -16.66 -7.77
N ILE A 127 9.26 -15.65 -8.55
CA ILE A 127 9.89 -15.28 -9.82
C ILE A 127 11.35 -14.85 -9.59
N LEU A 128 11.61 -14.00 -8.58
CA LEU A 128 12.96 -13.58 -8.28
C LEU A 128 13.87 -14.77 -7.89
N ILE A 129 13.40 -15.66 -7.03
CA ILE A 129 14.13 -16.88 -6.66
C ILE A 129 14.43 -17.74 -7.89
N SER A 130 13.46 -17.93 -8.77
CA SER A 130 13.64 -18.66 -10.03
C SER A 130 14.73 -18.03 -10.92
N MET A 131 14.80 -16.69 -10.99
CA MET A 131 15.87 -16.01 -11.72
C MET A 131 17.25 -16.34 -11.11
N PHE A 132 17.39 -16.35 -9.79
CA PHE A 132 18.63 -16.73 -9.12
C PHE A 132 19.03 -18.19 -9.41
N GLU A 133 18.08 -19.10 -9.36
CA GLU A 133 18.30 -20.54 -9.63
C GLU A 133 18.66 -20.80 -11.10
N ASN A 134 18.14 -19.97 -12.03
CA ASN A 134 18.49 -20.03 -13.45
C ASN A 134 19.81 -19.30 -13.79
N GLY A 135 20.48 -18.71 -12.81
CA GLY A 135 21.80 -18.12 -12.96
C GLY A 135 21.82 -16.66 -13.46
N VAL A 136 20.68 -16.10 -13.86
CA VAL A 136 20.58 -14.71 -14.37
C VAL A 136 19.44 -13.96 -13.69
N VAL A 137 19.76 -12.83 -13.09
CA VAL A 137 18.83 -11.97 -12.39
C VAL A 137 18.64 -10.67 -13.19
N TYR A 138 17.39 -10.35 -13.53
CA TYR A 138 17.06 -9.12 -14.24
C TYR A 138 16.61 -8.04 -13.26
N ILE A 139 17.32 -6.90 -13.28
CA ILE A 139 17.03 -5.75 -12.41
C ILE A 139 16.80 -4.52 -13.29
N PRO A 140 15.77 -3.69 -13.00
CA PRO A 140 15.52 -2.46 -13.73
C PRO A 140 16.75 -1.54 -13.80
N ALA A 141 17.03 -1.00 -14.99
CA ALA A 141 18.26 -0.23 -15.26
C ALA A 141 18.25 1.18 -14.69
N LYS A 142 17.09 1.75 -14.40
CA LYS A 142 16.98 3.09 -13.82
C LYS A 142 17.09 3.04 -12.30
N HIS A 143 17.84 4.00 -11.78
CA HIS A 143 17.91 4.24 -10.35
C HIS A 143 16.51 4.48 -9.80
N PHE A 144 16.15 3.69 -8.83
CA PHE A 144 14.92 3.81 -8.09
C PHE A 144 14.92 5.13 -7.33
N ASN A 145 14.20 6.13 -7.82
CA ASN A 145 14.00 7.36 -7.06
C ASN A 145 12.88 7.13 -6.05
N LEU A 146 13.28 6.73 -4.83
CA LEU A 146 12.37 6.44 -3.74
C LEU A 146 11.39 7.61 -3.46
N PHE A 147 11.87 8.85 -3.60
CA PHE A 147 11.07 10.04 -3.34
C PHE A 147 9.97 10.24 -4.40
N GLU A 148 10.25 9.93 -5.66
CA GLU A 148 9.28 9.99 -6.75
C GLU A 148 8.15 8.96 -6.58
N LEU A 149 8.43 7.85 -5.89
CA LEU A 149 7.43 6.85 -5.53
C LEU A 149 6.61 7.23 -4.31
N LEU A 150 7.21 7.94 -3.35
CA LEU A 150 6.54 8.36 -2.12
C LEU A 150 5.55 9.53 -2.33
N GLU A 151 5.69 10.29 -3.42
CA GLU A 151 4.78 11.38 -3.79
C GLU A 151 3.46 10.89 -4.39
N ASN A 152 3.34 9.60 -4.68
CA ASN A 152 2.16 9.00 -5.29
C ASN A 152 1.38 8.17 -4.28
N ASP A 153 0.11 7.93 -4.61
CA ASP A 153 -0.84 7.15 -3.83
C ASP A 153 -0.30 5.74 -3.49
N GLU A 154 -0.61 5.20 -2.31
CA GLU A 154 -0.06 3.92 -1.81
C GLU A 154 -0.28 2.75 -2.78
N ASP A 155 -1.43 2.72 -3.45
CA ASP A 155 -1.73 1.69 -4.46
C ASP A 155 -0.85 1.83 -5.70
N ASP A 156 -0.52 3.06 -6.06
CA ASP A 156 0.35 3.37 -7.18
C ASP A 156 1.82 3.03 -6.85
N PHE A 157 2.22 3.15 -5.57
CA PHE A 157 3.55 2.74 -5.12
C PHE A 157 3.81 1.25 -5.31
N LEU A 158 2.92 0.38 -4.82
CA LEU A 158 3.06 -1.07 -4.98
C LEU A 158 2.99 -1.49 -6.46
N ALA A 159 2.05 -0.91 -7.23
CA ALA A 159 1.93 -1.16 -8.65
C ALA A 159 3.16 -0.66 -9.43
N LYS A 160 3.74 0.47 -9.06
CA LYS A 160 4.97 0.99 -9.68
C LYS A 160 6.19 0.18 -9.31
N VAL A 161 6.35 -0.22 -8.05
CA VAL A 161 7.44 -1.13 -7.65
C VAL A 161 7.38 -2.40 -8.50
N ASP A 162 6.21 -2.98 -8.66
CA ASP A 162 6.03 -4.18 -9.47
C ASP A 162 6.21 -3.89 -10.97
N TYR A 163 5.70 -2.76 -11.48
CA TYR A 163 5.86 -2.34 -12.87
C TYR A 163 7.32 -2.08 -13.24
N PHE A 164 8.10 -1.41 -12.36
CA PHE A 164 9.54 -1.21 -12.58
C PHE A 164 10.33 -2.51 -12.54
N LEU A 165 9.86 -3.49 -11.76
CA LEU A 165 10.44 -4.83 -11.75
C LEU A 165 10.06 -5.64 -13.02
N GLU A 166 8.90 -5.37 -13.63
CA GLU A 166 8.37 -6.16 -14.75
C GLU A 166 8.61 -5.56 -16.15
N ASN A 167 8.71 -4.23 -16.32
CA ASN A 167 8.53 -3.58 -17.63
C ASN A 167 9.60 -2.58 -18.11
N GLU A 168 10.65 -2.24 -17.35
CA GLU A 168 11.68 -1.32 -17.81
C GLU A 168 12.92 -2.05 -18.36
N LYS A 169 13.79 -1.32 -19.12
CA LYS A 169 15.06 -1.82 -19.63
C LYS A 169 15.85 -2.46 -18.49
N MET A 170 15.84 -3.78 -18.44
CA MET A 170 16.48 -4.54 -17.39
C MET A 170 17.96 -4.73 -17.67
N LYS A 171 18.79 -4.64 -16.62
CA LYS A 171 20.18 -5.11 -16.67
C LYS A 171 20.21 -6.56 -16.20
N ALA A 172 20.93 -7.41 -16.92
CA ALA A 172 21.16 -8.78 -16.53
C ALA A 172 22.38 -8.86 -15.59
N PHE A 173 22.20 -9.51 -14.46
CA PHE A 173 23.21 -9.78 -13.47
C PHE A 173 23.44 -11.29 -13.37
N ASP A 174 24.69 -11.73 -13.27
CA ASP A 174 24.99 -13.13 -12.96
C ASP A 174 24.66 -13.40 -11.48
N SER A 175 23.92 -14.47 -11.19
CA SER A 175 23.56 -14.83 -9.82
C SER A 175 24.77 -15.03 -8.91
N LYS A 176 25.92 -15.44 -9.46
CA LYS A 176 27.19 -15.59 -8.75
C LYS A 176 27.82 -14.28 -8.28
N ASP A 177 27.36 -13.15 -8.80
CA ASP A 177 27.82 -11.83 -8.39
C ASP A 177 27.13 -11.32 -7.11
N PHE A 178 26.18 -12.10 -6.57
CA PHE A 178 25.53 -11.85 -5.28
C PHE A 178 26.16 -12.67 -4.16
N LYS A 179 25.92 -12.25 -2.90
CA LYS A 179 26.36 -12.97 -1.71
C LYS A 179 25.69 -14.34 -1.63
N ASP A 180 26.44 -15.37 -1.24
CA ASP A 180 25.97 -16.76 -1.23
C ASP A 180 24.72 -16.96 -0.35
N GLU A 181 24.64 -16.24 0.77
CA GLU A 181 23.50 -16.32 1.69
C GLU A 181 22.21 -15.66 1.17
N TYR A 182 22.29 -14.81 0.13
CA TYR A 182 21.16 -14.00 -0.28
C TYR A 182 19.99 -14.81 -0.84
N LEU A 183 20.26 -15.83 -1.62
CA LEU A 183 19.21 -16.73 -2.13
C LEU A 183 18.45 -17.44 -0.99
N GLU A 184 19.16 -17.89 0.05
CA GLU A 184 18.52 -18.53 1.20
C GLU A 184 17.73 -17.53 2.06
N GLN A 185 18.16 -16.27 2.11
CA GLN A 185 17.40 -15.19 2.73
C GLN A 185 16.09 -14.91 1.99
N LEU A 186 16.10 -14.88 0.65
CA LEU A 186 14.89 -14.75 -0.16
C LEU A 186 13.93 -15.93 0.05
N LYS A 187 14.45 -17.16 0.10
CA LYS A 187 13.66 -18.38 0.38
C LYS A 187 13.05 -18.35 1.79
N THR A 188 13.74 -17.75 2.74
CA THR A 188 13.21 -17.58 4.11
C THR A 188 12.03 -16.62 4.12
N ASP A 189 12.16 -15.45 3.49
CA ASP A 189 11.05 -14.51 3.35
C ASP A 189 9.86 -15.13 2.58
N LEU A 190 10.13 -15.93 1.54
CA LEU A 190 9.08 -16.63 0.79
C LEU A 190 8.27 -17.59 1.69
N LYS A 191 8.93 -18.38 2.50
CA LYS A 191 8.24 -19.28 3.45
C LYS A 191 7.35 -18.51 4.42
N ILE A 192 7.85 -17.42 4.96
CA ILE A 192 7.09 -16.54 5.87
C ILE A 192 5.86 -15.95 5.15
N LEU A 193 6.01 -15.47 3.91
CA LEU A 193 4.89 -14.97 3.12
C LEU A 193 3.87 -16.07 2.78
N GLN A 194 4.32 -17.28 2.46
CA GLN A 194 3.44 -18.42 2.20
C GLN A 194 2.67 -18.86 3.45
N GLU A 195 3.30 -18.84 4.63
CA GLU A 195 2.62 -19.05 5.92
C GLU A 195 1.55 -17.97 6.16
N LEU A 196 1.88 -16.72 5.86
CA LEU A 196 0.94 -15.61 6.00
C LEU A 196 -0.24 -15.73 5.03
N VAL A 197 -0.01 -16.09 3.77
CA VAL A 197 -1.09 -16.36 2.79
C VAL A 197 -2.00 -17.46 3.30
N LYS A 198 -1.42 -18.57 3.80
CA LYS A 198 -2.18 -19.70 4.35
C LYS A 198 -2.99 -19.33 5.60
N LEU A 199 -2.43 -18.49 6.46
CA LEU A 199 -3.12 -18.00 7.67
C LEU A 199 -4.41 -17.23 7.33
N TRP A 200 -4.42 -16.51 6.19
CA TRP A 200 -5.56 -15.73 5.73
C TRP A 200 -6.45 -16.43 4.71
N GLU A 201 -6.11 -17.65 4.27
CA GLU A 201 -6.81 -18.35 3.18
C GLU A 201 -8.30 -18.53 3.45
N ASN A 202 -8.65 -18.94 4.67
CA ASN A 202 -10.02 -19.27 5.07
C ASN A 202 -10.73 -18.13 5.84
N ILE A 203 -10.20 -16.92 5.80
CA ILE A 203 -10.81 -15.77 6.47
C ILE A 203 -11.74 -15.07 5.46
N ASP A 204 -13.02 -15.31 5.59
CA ASP A 204 -14.06 -14.70 4.74
C ASP A 204 -14.85 -13.60 5.47
N SER A 205 -14.74 -13.53 6.80
CA SER A 205 -15.40 -12.50 7.60
C SER A 205 -14.71 -11.14 7.42
N ASP A 206 -15.50 -10.09 7.27
CA ASP A 206 -15.03 -8.70 7.26
C ASP A 206 -15.90 -7.84 8.19
N PRO A 207 -15.58 -7.84 9.51
CA PRO A 207 -16.34 -7.08 10.50
C PRO A 207 -16.37 -5.57 10.23
N LYS A 208 -15.35 -5.04 9.54
CA LYS A 208 -15.30 -3.64 9.14
C LYS A 208 -16.34 -3.34 8.05
N LEU A 209 -16.44 -4.21 7.05
CA LEU A 209 -17.45 -4.11 5.99
C LEU A 209 -18.86 -4.28 6.57
N ASP A 210 -19.06 -5.24 7.47
CA ASP A 210 -20.37 -5.47 8.09
C ASP A 210 -20.82 -4.25 8.90
N LYS A 211 -19.91 -3.65 9.68
CA LYS A 211 -20.18 -2.39 10.39
C LYS A 211 -20.50 -1.26 9.42
N PHE A 212 -19.78 -1.17 8.32
CA PHE A 212 -20.01 -0.17 7.30
C PHE A 212 -21.37 -0.33 6.61
N LYS A 213 -21.73 -1.55 6.24
CA LYS A 213 -23.06 -1.85 5.67
C LYS A 213 -24.19 -1.47 6.64
N PHE A 214 -24.03 -1.76 7.93
CA PHE A 214 -24.98 -1.34 8.97
C PHE A 214 -25.16 0.18 9.01
N ILE A 215 -24.08 0.95 8.92
CA ILE A 215 -24.12 2.41 8.90
C ILE A 215 -24.81 2.93 7.63
N LEU A 216 -24.52 2.33 6.48
CA LEU A 216 -25.20 2.70 5.23
C LEU A 216 -26.70 2.49 5.28
N GLU A 217 -27.19 1.46 5.98
CA GLU A 217 -28.61 1.26 6.19
C GLU A 217 -29.25 2.36 7.06
N LEU A 218 -28.55 2.84 8.10
CA LEU A 218 -29.00 3.98 8.91
C LEU A 218 -29.10 5.28 8.08
N HIS A 219 -28.25 5.41 7.06
CA HIS A 219 -28.19 6.56 6.14
C HIS A 219 -28.74 6.24 4.75
N LYS A 220 -29.75 5.40 4.68
CA LYS A 220 -30.30 4.86 3.42
C LYS A 220 -30.76 5.95 2.44
N THR A 221 -31.29 7.05 2.95
CA THR A 221 -31.80 8.19 2.16
C THR A 221 -30.73 9.25 1.89
N ASP A 222 -29.58 9.17 2.54
CA ASP A 222 -28.55 10.19 2.46
C ASP A 222 -27.59 9.94 1.27
N LYS A 223 -26.93 11.00 0.82
CA LYS A 223 -25.78 10.89 -0.07
C LYS A 223 -24.54 10.66 0.78
N VAL A 224 -23.90 9.53 0.59
CA VAL A 224 -22.71 9.14 1.34
C VAL A 224 -21.49 9.23 0.42
N VAL A 225 -20.41 9.84 0.91
CA VAL A 225 -19.11 9.88 0.23
C VAL A 225 -18.12 9.15 1.11
N VAL A 226 -17.42 8.18 0.53
CA VAL A 226 -16.43 7.35 1.23
C VAL A 226 -15.05 7.66 0.67
N PHE A 227 -14.10 7.96 1.54
CA PHE A 227 -12.70 8.15 1.18
C PHE A 227 -11.89 6.95 1.68
N THR A 228 -11.03 6.44 0.82
CA THR A 228 -10.05 5.40 1.16
C THR A 228 -8.71 5.71 0.49
N GLU A 229 -7.62 5.39 1.15
CA GLU A 229 -6.26 5.53 0.61
C GLU A 229 -5.91 4.40 -0.38
N SER A 230 -6.72 3.35 -0.44
CA SER A 230 -6.46 2.16 -1.25
C SER A 230 -7.44 2.04 -2.42
N LYS A 231 -6.93 2.07 -3.66
CA LYS A 231 -7.71 1.77 -4.86
C LYS A 231 -8.37 0.39 -4.80
N GLN A 232 -7.65 -0.61 -4.30
CA GLN A 232 -8.19 -1.97 -4.15
C GLN A 232 -9.34 -2.01 -3.15
N THR A 233 -9.25 -1.25 -2.06
CA THR A 233 -10.34 -1.11 -1.11
C THR A 233 -11.55 -0.40 -1.75
N ALA A 234 -11.33 0.63 -2.58
CA ALA A 234 -12.40 1.28 -3.32
C ALA A 234 -13.13 0.31 -4.26
N LEU A 235 -12.39 -0.46 -5.04
CA LEU A 235 -12.95 -1.48 -5.95
C LEU A 235 -13.68 -2.60 -5.18
N TYR A 236 -13.14 -3.02 -4.06
CA TYR A 236 -13.77 -3.99 -3.19
C TYR A 236 -15.10 -3.47 -2.63
N LEU A 237 -15.13 -2.24 -2.14
CA LEU A 237 -16.35 -1.61 -1.64
C LEU A 237 -17.38 -1.43 -2.77
N GLU A 238 -16.97 -1.02 -3.96
CA GLU A 238 -17.84 -0.95 -5.13
C GLU A 238 -18.54 -2.30 -5.38
N GLU A 239 -17.78 -3.39 -5.42
CA GLU A 239 -18.34 -4.75 -5.61
C GLU A 239 -19.30 -5.14 -4.52
N GLN A 240 -18.93 -4.92 -3.25
CA GLN A 240 -19.74 -5.30 -2.08
C GLN A 240 -21.00 -4.47 -1.88
N LEU A 241 -21.07 -3.29 -2.49
CA LEU A 241 -22.18 -2.35 -2.32
C LEU A 241 -23.11 -2.24 -3.53
N LYS A 242 -22.84 -2.96 -4.62
CA LYS A 242 -23.66 -2.94 -5.85
C LYS A 242 -25.15 -3.16 -5.60
N GLU A 243 -25.48 -4.04 -4.64
CA GLU A 243 -26.86 -4.37 -4.29
C GLU A 243 -27.52 -3.35 -3.34
N TYR A 244 -26.72 -2.50 -2.70
CA TYR A 244 -27.23 -1.55 -1.69
C TYR A 244 -27.62 -0.20 -2.26
N LYS A 245 -26.83 0.36 -3.18
CA LYS A 245 -27.04 1.68 -3.78
C LYS A 245 -26.36 1.76 -5.15
N GLN A 246 -26.75 2.78 -5.91
CA GLN A 246 -25.95 3.18 -7.07
C GLN A 246 -24.62 3.74 -6.56
N VAL A 247 -23.54 3.01 -6.82
CA VAL A 247 -22.18 3.36 -6.42
C VAL A 247 -21.45 3.98 -7.60
N LEU A 248 -20.75 5.09 -7.35
CA LEU A 248 -19.83 5.70 -8.30
C LEU A 248 -18.44 5.70 -7.66
N THR A 249 -17.50 4.98 -8.26
CA THR A 249 -16.11 4.92 -7.80
C THR A 249 -15.24 5.86 -8.63
N VAL A 250 -14.48 6.71 -7.95
CA VAL A 250 -13.50 7.63 -8.56
C VAL A 250 -12.13 7.32 -7.96
N HIS A 251 -11.17 7.04 -8.82
CA HIS A 251 -9.78 6.84 -8.43
C HIS A 251 -8.85 7.51 -9.44
N GLY A 252 -7.68 7.95 -8.99
CA GLY A 252 -6.62 8.53 -9.81
C GLY A 252 -5.86 7.47 -10.62
#